data_f15e55ba0c8369fa85c08eb1e40d2102
#
_entry.id   f15e55ba0c8369fa85c08eb1e40d2102
#
_cell.length_a   1.000
_cell.length_b   1.000
_cell.length_c   1.000
_cell.angle_alpha   90.00
_cell.angle_beta   90.00
_cell.angle_gamma   90.00
#
_symmetry.space_group_name_H-M   'P 1'
#
loop_
_entity.id
_entity.type
_entity.pdbx_description
1 polymer ?
#
loop_
_entity_poly.entity_id
_entity_poly.type
_entity_poly.pdbx_seq_one_letter_code
_entity_poly.pdbx_strand_id
1 'polypeptide(L)'
;MEYARFTKLNLDLIKKNFFVRNSLYVTLTLAGIVMLYTIINWNTMPMTQRITGIYYFLIALHEIEEMKFPGGFVEMVVKLTGMPVKDMTIPHFCLFMITVYMMLIPFCLSSIHWLVIGPLVLGTIEPIAHFVVGKANPATKIYSPGIITAVIFMIPLDIYTFYYLFSVAPVSW
;
A
#
# COMPACT_ATOMS: atom_id res chain seq x y z
N MET A 1 -4.96 -30.09 20.93
CA MET A 1 -3.55 -30.28 20.49
C MET A 1 -3.44 -30.54 18.98
N GLU A 2 -4.29 -31.36 18.39
CA GLU A 2 -4.31 -31.71 16.97
C GLU A 2 -4.63 -30.52 16.04
N TYR A 3 -5.64 -29.72 16.37
CA TYR A 3 -6.03 -28.51 15.61
C TYR A 3 -4.87 -27.50 15.50
N ALA A 4 -4.14 -27.24 16.59
CA ALA A 4 -3.01 -26.31 16.57
C ALA A 4 -1.84 -26.83 15.70
N ARG A 5 -1.64 -28.15 15.66
CA ARG A 5 -0.62 -28.79 14.82
C ARG A 5 -1.00 -28.72 13.34
N PHE A 6 -2.27 -28.94 13.01
CA PHE A 6 -2.81 -28.83 11.65
C PHE A 6 -2.69 -27.38 11.13
N THR A 7 -3.08 -26.37 11.94
CA THR A 7 -2.99 -24.96 11.59
C THR A 7 -1.53 -24.54 11.35
N LYS A 8 -0.59 -24.98 12.20
CA LYS A 8 0.84 -24.69 12.03
C LYS A 8 1.40 -25.30 10.73
N LEU A 9 1.06 -26.56 10.43
CA LEU A 9 1.51 -27.23 9.22
C LEU A 9 1.02 -26.50 7.94
N ASN A 10 -0.23 -26.07 7.93
CA ASN A 10 -0.80 -25.33 6.80
C ASN A 10 -0.14 -23.94 6.61
N LEU A 11 0.14 -23.23 7.69
CA LEU A 11 0.87 -21.95 7.62
C LEU A 11 2.29 -22.14 7.07
N ASP A 12 2.99 -23.18 7.48
CA ASP A 12 4.34 -23.48 7.00
C ASP A 12 4.34 -23.84 5.50
N LEU A 13 3.30 -24.51 5.01
CA LEU A 13 3.12 -24.78 3.58
C LEU A 13 2.85 -23.50 2.78
N ILE A 14 1.95 -22.63 3.28
CA ILE A 14 1.66 -21.35 2.65
C ILE A 14 2.93 -20.49 2.54
N LYS A 15 3.72 -20.41 3.59
CA LYS A 15 5.00 -19.66 3.61
C LYS A 15 6.04 -20.16 2.61
N LYS A 16 5.97 -21.43 2.18
CA LYS A 16 6.86 -21.98 1.13
C LYS A 16 6.49 -21.54 -0.28
N ASN A 17 5.26 -21.04 -0.48
CA ASN A 17 4.82 -20.58 -1.80
C ASN A 17 5.67 -19.39 -2.28
N PHE A 18 6.09 -19.43 -3.54
CA PHE A 18 6.94 -18.40 -4.15
C PHE A 18 6.31 -17.02 -4.08
N PHE A 19 5.03 -16.89 -4.42
CA PHE A 19 4.32 -15.60 -4.42
C PHE A 19 4.16 -15.03 -3.02
N VAL A 20 3.88 -15.87 -2.02
CA VAL A 20 3.77 -15.44 -0.63
C VAL A 20 5.10 -14.91 -0.10
N ARG A 21 6.20 -15.61 -0.41
CA ARG A 21 7.55 -15.21 0.03
C ARG A 21 8.05 -13.93 -0.64
N ASN A 22 7.64 -13.69 -1.88
CA ASN A 22 8.12 -12.59 -2.70
C ASN A 22 7.04 -11.52 -2.95
N SER A 23 6.01 -11.47 -2.12
CA SER A 23 4.84 -10.61 -2.30
C SER A 23 5.22 -9.14 -2.52
N LEU A 24 6.17 -8.59 -1.77
CA LEU A 24 6.68 -7.22 -1.98
C LEU A 24 7.22 -7.00 -3.41
N TYR A 25 8.03 -7.94 -3.92
CA TYR A 25 8.58 -7.81 -5.27
C TYR A 25 7.51 -8.03 -6.35
N VAL A 26 6.51 -8.86 -6.06
CA VAL A 26 5.34 -9.04 -6.95
C VAL A 26 4.53 -7.75 -6.99
N THR A 27 4.26 -7.12 -5.85
CA THR A 27 3.61 -5.78 -5.78
C THR A 27 4.37 -4.77 -6.64
N LEU A 28 5.67 -4.66 -6.45
CA LEU A 28 6.51 -3.71 -7.19
C LEU A 28 6.48 -3.97 -8.69
N THR A 29 6.58 -5.23 -9.10
CA THR A 29 6.54 -5.61 -10.52
C THR A 29 5.20 -5.26 -11.15
N LEU A 30 4.10 -5.61 -10.49
CA LEU A 30 2.75 -5.29 -10.98
C LEU A 30 2.53 -3.77 -11.03
N ALA A 31 2.93 -3.04 -10.00
CA ALA A 31 2.81 -1.59 -9.96
C ALA A 31 3.65 -0.92 -11.07
N GLY A 32 4.85 -1.43 -11.33
CA GLY A 32 5.68 -0.98 -12.44
C GLY A 32 5.04 -1.21 -13.82
N ILE A 33 4.44 -2.39 -14.03
CA ILE A 33 3.69 -2.71 -15.26
C ILE A 33 2.49 -1.77 -15.42
N VAL A 34 1.71 -1.57 -14.35
CA VAL A 34 0.55 -0.66 -14.35
C VAL A 34 0.99 0.77 -14.64
N MET A 35 2.09 1.24 -14.03
CA MET A 35 2.60 2.58 -14.27
C MET A 35 3.09 2.77 -15.71
N LEU A 36 3.80 1.79 -16.26
CA LEU A 36 4.23 1.80 -17.65
C LEU A 36 3.02 1.85 -18.60
N TYR A 37 2.01 1.02 -18.36
CA TYR A 37 0.75 1.04 -19.10
C TYR A 37 0.06 2.41 -18.99
N THR A 38 0.05 3.01 -17.81
CA THR A 38 -0.53 4.33 -17.56
C THR A 38 0.19 5.41 -18.36
N ILE A 39 1.53 5.39 -18.40
CA ILE A 39 2.34 6.36 -19.17
C ILE A 39 2.06 6.23 -20.67
N ILE A 40 2.08 5.00 -21.19
CA ILE A 40 1.88 4.75 -22.64
C ILE A 40 0.50 5.18 -23.09
N ASN A 41 -0.53 4.92 -22.27
CA ASN A 41 -1.92 5.19 -22.63
C ASN A 41 -2.47 6.49 -22.04
N TRP A 42 -1.60 7.35 -21.51
CA TRP A 42 -2.01 8.55 -20.74
C TRP A 42 -3.14 9.33 -21.40
N ASN A 43 -3.02 9.64 -22.69
CA ASN A 43 -3.97 10.52 -23.38
C ASN A 43 -5.35 9.88 -23.63
N THR A 44 -5.43 8.55 -23.60
CA THR A 44 -6.68 7.80 -23.89
C THR A 44 -7.37 7.26 -22.64
N MET A 45 -6.65 7.25 -21.51
CA MET A 45 -7.18 6.70 -20.25
C MET A 45 -8.13 7.69 -19.55
N PRO A 46 -9.21 7.18 -18.90
CA PRO A 46 -10.00 7.97 -17.96
C PRO A 46 -9.13 8.50 -16.80
N MET A 47 -9.47 9.68 -16.28
CA MET A 47 -8.71 10.28 -15.17
C MET A 47 -8.69 9.40 -13.92
N THR A 48 -9.78 8.73 -13.59
CA THR A 48 -9.85 7.76 -12.48
C THR A 48 -8.83 6.64 -12.63
N GLN A 49 -8.63 6.13 -13.85
CA GLN A 49 -7.64 5.10 -14.13
C GLN A 49 -6.21 5.62 -14.01
N ARG A 50 -5.94 6.87 -14.47
CA ARG A 50 -4.62 7.51 -14.28
C ARG A 50 -4.30 7.66 -12.80
N ILE A 51 -5.26 8.20 -12.03
CA ILE A 51 -5.13 8.39 -10.58
C ILE A 51 -4.80 7.05 -9.88
N THR A 52 -5.58 6.01 -10.14
CA THR A 52 -5.35 4.70 -9.50
C THR A 52 -4.04 4.03 -9.93
N GLY A 53 -3.63 4.20 -11.19
CA GLY A 53 -2.33 3.73 -11.66
C GLY A 53 -1.16 4.41 -10.94
N ILE A 54 -1.25 5.73 -10.72
CA ILE A 54 -0.26 6.48 -9.96
C ILE A 54 -0.26 6.04 -8.50
N TYR A 55 -1.43 5.90 -7.84
CA TYR A 55 -1.50 5.39 -6.47
C TYR A 55 -0.84 4.03 -6.33
N TYR A 56 -1.11 3.11 -7.26
CA TYR A 56 -0.53 1.77 -7.19
C TYR A 56 1.01 1.81 -7.22
N PHE A 57 1.57 2.66 -8.07
CA PHE A 57 3.02 2.84 -8.13
C PHE A 57 3.57 3.50 -6.87
N LEU A 58 2.92 4.53 -6.35
CA LEU A 58 3.36 5.23 -5.16
C LEU A 58 3.27 4.37 -3.90
N ILE A 59 2.21 3.56 -3.74
CA ILE A 59 2.12 2.64 -2.59
C ILE A 59 3.18 1.54 -2.66
N ALA A 60 3.52 1.05 -3.86
CA ALA A 60 4.60 0.08 -3.99
C ALA A 60 5.98 0.68 -3.64
N LEU A 61 6.23 1.94 -3.99
CA LEU A 61 7.43 2.67 -3.56
C LEU A 61 7.43 2.90 -2.04
N HIS A 62 6.29 3.21 -1.47
CA HIS A 62 6.10 3.39 -0.04
C HIS A 62 6.41 2.10 0.74
N GLU A 63 5.88 0.95 0.30
CA GLU A 63 6.21 -0.35 0.88
C GLU A 63 7.71 -0.67 0.82
N ILE A 64 8.43 -0.22 -0.22
CA ILE A 64 9.88 -0.36 -0.30
C ILE A 64 10.57 0.53 0.73
N GLU A 65 10.13 1.77 0.90
CA GLU A 65 10.67 2.68 1.92
C GLU A 65 10.50 2.08 3.32
N GLU A 66 9.33 1.53 3.61
CA GLU A 66 9.03 0.89 4.90
C GLU A 66 9.86 -0.36 5.20
N MET A 67 10.05 -1.20 4.19
CA MET A 67 10.53 -2.58 4.38
C MET A 67 11.97 -2.80 3.97
N LYS A 68 12.55 -1.92 3.12
CA LYS A 68 13.88 -2.13 2.51
C LYS A 68 14.80 -0.93 2.57
N PHE A 69 14.36 0.26 2.17
CA PHE A 69 15.22 1.44 1.99
C PHE A 69 14.54 2.73 2.50
N PRO A 70 14.80 3.17 3.75
CA PRO A 70 15.74 2.59 4.72
C PRO A 70 15.24 1.33 5.43
N GLY A 71 13.94 1.02 5.38
CA GLY A 71 13.35 -0.10 6.12
C GLY A 71 13.22 0.17 7.63
N GLY A 72 12.73 -0.83 8.37
CA GLY A 72 12.66 -0.76 9.83
C GLY A 72 11.33 -0.25 10.39
N PHE A 73 10.32 0.00 9.55
CA PHE A 73 9.00 0.43 10.03
C PHE A 73 8.36 -0.61 10.93
N VAL A 74 8.42 -1.89 10.54
CA VAL A 74 7.84 -3.00 11.29
C VAL A 74 8.50 -3.16 12.65
N GLU A 75 9.84 -3.10 12.71
CA GLU A 75 10.59 -3.17 13.96
C GLU A 75 10.21 -2.03 14.91
N MET A 76 9.94 -0.86 14.34
CA MET A 76 9.49 0.30 15.11
C MET A 76 8.07 0.07 15.65
N VAL A 77 7.13 -0.41 14.84
CA VAL A 77 5.77 -0.73 15.28
C VAL A 77 5.77 -1.84 16.33
N VAL A 78 6.56 -2.89 16.15
CA VAL A 78 6.72 -3.97 17.15
C VAL A 78 7.22 -3.45 18.48
N LYS A 79 8.22 -2.55 18.47
CA LYS A 79 8.72 -1.92 19.71
C LYS A 79 7.65 -1.07 20.41
N LEU A 80 6.83 -0.36 19.65
CA LEU A 80 5.77 0.51 20.19
C LEU A 80 4.59 -0.30 20.73
N THR A 81 4.21 -1.37 20.07
CA THR A 81 3.01 -2.15 20.41
C THR A 81 3.30 -3.32 21.34
N GLY A 82 4.56 -3.74 21.45
CA GLY A 82 4.97 -4.95 22.19
C GLY A 82 4.51 -6.25 21.53
N MET A 83 4.00 -6.20 20.30
CA MET A 83 3.53 -7.40 19.59
C MET A 83 4.71 -8.27 19.13
N PRO A 84 4.77 -9.56 19.49
CA PRO A 84 5.87 -10.44 19.10
C PRO A 84 5.70 -10.93 17.65
N VAL A 85 6.07 -10.11 16.68
CA VAL A 85 6.08 -10.52 15.27
C VAL A 85 7.45 -11.09 14.93
N LYS A 86 7.53 -12.41 14.74
CA LYS A 86 8.78 -13.12 14.42
C LYS A 86 9.02 -13.34 12.93
N ASP A 87 7.95 -13.31 12.13
CA ASP A 87 7.99 -13.67 10.71
C ASP A 87 6.98 -12.80 9.95
N MET A 88 7.52 -11.99 9.04
CA MET A 88 6.76 -11.01 8.26
C MET A 88 6.18 -11.55 6.96
N THR A 89 6.40 -12.82 6.62
CA THR A 89 5.94 -13.41 5.34
C THR A 89 4.43 -13.28 5.17
N ILE A 90 3.64 -13.66 6.19
CA ILE A 90 2.17 -13.57 6.11
C ILE A 90 1.69 -12.11 6.16
N PRO A 91 2.15 -11.25 7.08
CA PRO A 91 1.81 -9.82 7.03
C PRO A 91 2.10 -9.17 5.67
N HIS A 92 3.26 -9.39 5.07
CA HIS A 92 3.58 -8.86 3.74
C HIS A 92 2.64 -9.39 2.65
N PHE A 93 2.29 -10.68 2.72
CA PHE A 93 1.33 -11.24 1.77
C PHE A 93 -0.09 -10.66 1.95
N CYS A 94 -0.53 -10.44 3.19
CA CYS A 94 -1.80 -9.76 3.46
C CYS A 94 -1.79 -8.33 2.92
N LEU A 95 -0.70 -7.60 3.12
CA LEU A 95 -0.53 -6.26 2.57
C LEU A 95 -0.58 -6.28 1.04
N PHE A 96 0.14 -7.20 0.39
CA PHE A 96 0.04 -7.42 -1.06
C PHE A 96 -1.41 -7.63 -1.53
N MET A 97 -2.17 -8.49 -0.84
CA MET A 97 -3.57 -8.74 -1.18
C MET A 97 -4.44 -7.49 -1.04
N ILE A 98 -4.22 -6.71 0.04
CA ILE A 98 -4.92 -5.43 0.25
C ILE A 98 -4.56 -4.44 -0.86
N THR A 99 -3.28 -4.31 -1.18
CA THR A 99 -2.80 -3.39 -2.22
C THR A 99 -3.36 -3.76 -3.60
N VAL A 100 -3.36 -5.05 -3.96
CA VAL A 100 -3.98 -5.52 -5.20
C VAL A 100 -5.48 -5.20 -5.21
N TYR A 101 -6.19 -5.49 -4.13
CA TYR A 101 -7.63 -5.20 -4.04
C TYR A 101 -7.93 -3.70 -4.14
N MET A 102 -7.22 -2.88 -3.38
CA MET A 102 -7.46 -1.44 -3.28
C MET A 102 -7.00 -0.64 -4.51
N MET A 103 -6.01 -1.15 -5.27
CA MET A 103 -5.39 -0.41 -6.38
C MET A 103 -5.72 -1.02 -7.74
N LEU A 104 -5.54 -2.35 -7.89
CA LEU A 104 -5.69 -2.99 -9.20
C LEU A 104 -7.17 -3.12 -9.62
N ILE A 105 -8.07 -3.37 -8.68
CA ILE A 105 -9.51 -3.44 -8.99
C ILE A 105 -10.04 -2.09 -9.47
N PRO A 106 -9.82 -0.96 -8.78
CA PRO A 106 -10.21 0.35 -9.29
C PRO A 106 -9.54 0.71 -10.62
N PHE A 107 -8.30 0.31 -10.82
CA PHE A 107 -7.59 0.51 -12.08
C PHE A 107 -8.29 -0.22 -13.25
N CYS A 108 -8.66 -1.48 -13.06
CA CYS A 108 -9.33 -2.28 -14.07
C CYS A 108 -10.79 -1.88 -14.30
N LEU A 109 -11.48 -1.43 -13.26
CA LEU A 109 -12.89 -1.04 -13.25
C LEU A 109 -13.06 0.48 -13.18
N SER A 110 -12.26 1.22 -13.93
CA SER A 110 -12.18 2.68 -13.88
C SER A 110 -13.47 3.43 -14.26
N SER A 111 -14.44 2.75 -14.88
CA SER A 111 -15.79 3.27 -15.10
C SER A 111 -16.62 3.40 -13.82
N ILE A 112 -16.22 2.72 -12.76
CA ILE A 112 -16.87 2.77 -11.44
C ILE A 112 -16.10 3.79 -10.58
N HIS A 113 -16.46 5.05 -10.71
CA HIS A 113 -15.69 6.18 -10.15
C HIS A 113 -15.52 6.11 -8.63
N TRP A 114 -16.52 5.63 -7.89
CA TRP A 114 -16.43 5.54 -6.43
C TRP A 114 -15.36 4.57 -5.92
N LEU A 115 -14.89 3.63 -6.75
CA LEU A 115 -13.80 2.71 -6.37
C LEU A 115 -12.48 3.45 -6.07
N VAL A 116 -12.30 4.68 -6.62
CA VAL A 116 -11.12 5.52 -6.34
C VAL A 116 -11.07 5.98 -4.87
N ILE A 117 -12.18 5.91 -4.14
CA ILE A 117 -12.22 6.21 -2.71
C ILE A 117 -11.30 5.26 -1.92
N GLY A 118 -11.19 3.99 -2.34
CA GLY A 118 -10.28 3.04 -1.69
C GLY A 118 -8.82 3.52 -1.67
N PRO A 119 -8.20 3.77 -2.84
CA PRO A 119 -6.87 4.39 -2.91
C PRO A 119 -6.74 5.69 -2.13
N LEU A 120 -7.72 6.59 -2.23
CA LEU A 120 -7.73 7.86 -1.51
C LEU A 120 -7.70 7.67 0.01
N VAL A 121 -8.52 6.76 0.54
CA VAL A 121 -8.55 6.46 1.98
C VAL A 121 -7.21 5.89 2.44
N LEU A 122 -6.63 4.96 1.67
CA LEU A 122 -5.32 4.39 2.01
C LEU A 122 -4.24 5.46 1.99
N GLY A 123 -4.16 6.28 0.92
CA GLY A 123 -3.21 7.38 0.81
C GLY A 123 -3.32 8.39 1.94
N THR A 124 -4.54 8.63 2.46
CA THR A 124 -4.77 9.54 3.60
C THR A 124 -4.36 8.92 4.94
N ILE A 125 -4.59 7.61 5.13
CA ILE A 125 -4.28 6.93 6.39
C ILE A 125 -2.77 6.78 6.57
N GLU A 126 -2.02 6.48 5.50
CA GLU A 126 -0.56 6.24 5.58
C GLU A 126 0.21 7.43 6.15
N PRO A 127 0.07 8.69 5.68
CA PRO A 127 0.75 9.82 6.30
C PRO A 127 0.41 9.98 7.79
N ILE A 128 -0.86 9.77 8.17
CA ILE A 128 -1.31 9.88 9.56
C ILE A 128 -0.63 8.82 10.42
N ALA A 129 -0.60 7.55 9.95
CA ALA A 129 0.06 6.45 10.64
C ALA A 129 1.54 6.74 10.85
N HIS A 130 2.24 7.23 9.83
CA HIS A 130 3.66 7.59 9.91
C HIS A 130 3.94 8.73 10.87
N PHE A 131 3.08 9.75 10.94
CA PHE A 131 3.21 10.81 11.94
C PHE A 131 3.03 10.29 13.37
N VAL A 132 2.07 9.40 13.61
CA VAL A 132 1.82 8.80 14.92
C VAL A 132 3.02 7.95 15.34
N VAL A 133 3.48 7.05 14.46
CA VAL A 133 4.63 6.17 14.71
C VAL A 133 5.92 6.97 14.84
N GLY A 134 6.13 7.99 14.00
CA GLY A 134 7.30 8.87 14.07
C GLY A 134 7.38 9.64 15.39
N LYS A 135 6.26 10.16 15.89
CA LYS A 135 6.20 10.83 17.21
C LYS A 135 6.58 9.91 18.36
N ALA A 136 6.20 8.64 18.26
CA ALA A 136 6.51 7.64 19.28
C ALA A 136 7.96 7.11 19.16
N ASN A 137 8.69 7.44 18.10
CA ASN A 137 10.09 7.06 17.92
C ASN A 137 11.01 7.89 18.86
N PRO A 138 11.64 7.28 19.86
CA PRO A 138 12.44 8.01 20.84
C PRO A 138 13.71 8.63 20.25
N ALA A 139 14.21 8.11 19.11
CA ALA A 139 15.44 8.56 18.49
C ALA A 139 15.27 9.85 17.68
N THR A 140 14.19 9.99 16.94
CA THR A 140 13.99 11.11 16.01
C THR A 140 12.78 11.97 16.34
N LYS A 141 11.75 11.40 16.99
CA LYS A 141 10.45 12.03 17.32
C LYS A 141 9.65 12.56 16.13
N ILE A 142 10.13 12.35 14.92
CA ILE A 142 9.51 12.86 13.69
C ILE A 142 9.55 11.81 12.59
N TYR A 143 10.66 11.08 12.46
CA TYR A 143 10.89 10.18 11.32
C TYR A 143 10.38 8.77 11.59
N SER A 144 9.65 8.24 10.61
CA SER A 144 9.38 6.79 10.44
C SER A 144 9.65 6.40 8.99
N PRO A 145 10.18 5.20 8.71
CA PRO A 145 10.30 4.70 7.34
C PRO A 145 8.94 4.71 6.66
N GLY A 146 8.85 5.22 5.42
CA GLY A 146 7.59 5.44 4.69
C GLY A 146 7.09 6.88 4.73
N ILE A 147 7.53 7.72 5.69
CA ILE A 147 7.01 9.09 5.82
C ILE A 147 7.35 9.98 4.62
N ILE A 148 8.47 9.74 3.94
CA ILE A 148 8.91 10.58 2.81
C ILE A 148 7.96 10.37 1.64
N THR A 149 7.71 9.13 1.23
CA THR A 149 6.77 8.83 0.14
C THR A 149 5.35 9.22 0.50
N ALA A 150 4.93 9.00 1.74
CA ALA A 150 3.61 9.38 2.23
C ALA A 150 3.39 10.90 2.14
N VAL A 151 4.32 11.72 2.62
CA VAL A 151 4.14 13.17 2.69
C VAL A 151 4.38 13.85 1.34
N ILE A 152 5.45 13.46 0.63
CA ILE A 152 5.85 14.16 -0.61
C ILE A 152 4.97 13.77 -1.79
N PHE A 153 4.51 12.53 -1.87
CA PHE A 153 3.80 12.04 -3.04
C PHE A 153 2.32 11.71 -2.77
N MET A 154 1.99 11.04 -1.65
CA MET A 154 0.61 10.65 -1.41
C MET A 154 -0.27 11.84 -1.04
N ILE A 155 0.16 12.72 -0.11
CA ILE A 155 -0.65 13.89 0.27
C ILE A 155 -1.00 14.76 -0.96
N PRO A 156 -0.09 15.17 -1.85
CA PRO A 156 -0.45 15.92 -3.04
C PRO A 156 -1.42 15.17 -3.96
N LEU A 157 -1.22 13.87 -4.13
CA LEU A 157 -2.13 13.05 -4.94
C LEU A 157 -3.52 12.93 -4.29
N ASP A 158 -3.60 12.81 -2.96
CA ASP A 158 -4.86 12.79 -2.22
C ASP A 158 -5.64 14.09 -2.40
N ILE A 159 -4.96 15.23 -2.23
CA ILE A 159 -5.57 16.56 -2.43
C ILE A 159 -6.12 16.68 -3.84
N TYR A 160 -5.33 16.27 -4.85
CA TYR A 160 -5.77 16.28 -6.24
C TYR A 160 -6.96 15.35 -6.48
N THR A 161 -6.90 14.12 -5.95
CA THR A 161 -7.95 13.12 -6.10
C THR A 161 -9.24 13.56 -5.44
N PHE A 162 -9.15 14.13 -4.24
CA PHE A 162 -10.29 14.71 -3.54
C PHE A 162 -10.93 15.83 -4.37
N TYR A 163 -10.13 16.79 -4.85
CA TYR A 163 -10.62 17.85 -5.71
C TYR A 163 -11.32 17.30 -6.97
N TYR A 164 -10.70 16.32 -7.63
CA TYR A 164 -11.25 15.71 -8.84
C TYR A 164 -12.62 15.05 -8.58
N LEU A 165 -12.72 14.22 -7.53
CA LEU A 165 -13.96 13.48 -7.22
C LEU A 165 -15.11 14.37 -6.77
N PHE A 166 -14.83 15.49 -6.10
CA PHE A 166 -15.89 16.34 -5.54
C PHE A 166 -16.19 17.58 -6.37
N SER A 167 -15.29 18.01 -7.24
CA SER A 167 -15.45 19.25 -8.00
C SER A 167 -15.51 19.05 -9.51
N VAL A 168 -14.77 18.07 -10.07
CA VAL A 168 -14.67 17.90 -11.52
C VAL A 168 -15.57 16.76 -12.02
N ALA A 169 -15.54 15.63 -11.35
CA ALA A 169 -16.36 14.46 -11.69
C ALA A 169 -17.04 13.94 -10.41
N PRO A 170 -18.05 14.67 -9.91
CA PRO A 170 -18.72 14.30 -8.68
C PRO A 170 -19.27 12.88 -8.78
N VAL A 171 -18.98 12.10 -7.76
CA VAL A 171 -19.40 10.70 -7.67
C VAL A 171 -20.92 10.68 -7.56
N SER A 172 -21.60 10.15 -8.58
CA SER A 172 -23.01 9.79 -8.47
C SER A 172 -23.09 8.46 -7.71
N TRP A 173 -23.73 8.50 -6.57
CA TRP A 173 -23.97 7.32 -5.71
C TRP A 173 -25.12 6.47 -6.26
#